data_d06e02a0860d9adecc7dfabc81ee43bd
#
_entry.id   d06e02a0860d9adecc7dfabc81ee43bd
#
_cell.length_a   1.000
_cell.length_b   1.000
_cell.length_c   1.000
_cell.angle_alpha   90.00
_cell.angle_beta   90.00
_cell.angle_gamma   90.00
#
_symmetry.space_group_name_H-M   'P 1'
#
loop_
_entity.id
_entity.type
_entity.pdbx_description
1 polymer ?
#
loop_
_entity_poly.entity_id
_entity_poly.type
_entity_poly.pdbx_seq_one_letter_code
_entity_poly.pdbx_strand_id
1 'polypeptide(L)'
;EETIAAEKLTVGLLYIDNYEETVASIDEVRQSLLMALIDRKINKYMQGIDAISKKLEKDKFLFVFKQEHLKDLKETRFSILEEVRAINIGNDQTCTISIGIGTESETYTELYNNARAAIDLALGRGGDQAVIKGSESEEFYGGKRVSAERNTRVKARVKAHALKELIESKERVVVMGHSIGDADSFG
;
A
#
# COMPACT_ATOMS: atom_id res chain seq x y z
N GLU A 1 24.87 22.12 9.23
CA GLU A 1 23.61 21.97 8.47
C GLU A 1 23.30 20.51 8.14
N GLU A 2 24.29 19.69 7.72
CA GLU A 2 24.10 18.26 7.44
C GLU A 2 23.67 17.45 8.69
N THR A 3 24.22 17.77 9.85
CA THR A 3 23.91 17.05 11.11
C THR A 3 22.45 17.25 11.53
N ILE A 4 21.88 18.43 11.32
CA ILE A 4 20.47 18.73 11.66
C ILE A 4 19.51 18.02 10.69
N ALA A 5 19.87 17.88 9.42
CA ALA A 5 19.07 17.17 8.44
C ALA A 5 19.05 15.64 8.71
N ALA A 6 20.14 15.07 9.20
CA ALA A 6 20.23 13.65 9.56
C ALA A 6 19.36 13.26 10.76
N GLU A 7 19.04 14.20 11.64
CA GLU A 7 18.18 13.97 12.81
C GLU A 7 16.68 14.12 12.51
N LYS A 8 16.30 14.57 11.31
CA LYS A 8 14.88 14.64 10.93
C LYS A 8 14.27 13.25 10.85
N LEU A 9 13.06 13.13 11.37
CA LEU A 9 12.26 11.92 11.32
C LEU A 9 11.41 11.88 10.05
N THR A 10 11.11 10.67 9.63
CA THR A 10 10.25 10.35 8.50
C THR A 10 9.20 9.34 8.97
N VAL A 11 7.97 9.51 8.52
CA VAL A 11 6.85 8.62 8.87
C VAL A 11 6.52 7.75 7.67
N GLY A 12 6.31 6.47 7.90
CA GLY A 12 5.89 5.51 6.89
C GLY A 12 4.68 4.69 7.32
N LEU A 13 3.87 4.34 6.34
CA LEU A 13 2.78 3.38 6.43
C LEU A 13 3.08 2.22 5.48
N LEU A 14 2.84 0.98 5.93
CA LEU A 14 2.97 -0.21 5.12
C LEU A 14 1.69 -1.02 5.25
N TYR A 15 1.06 -1.35 4.12
CA TYR A 15 -0.16 -2.14 4.05
C TYR A 15 0.06 -3.41 3.22
N ILE A 16 -0.55 -4.51 3.63
CA ILE A 16 -0.63 -5.73 2.83
C ILE A 16 -1.84 -5.58 1.90
N ASP A 17 -1.60 -5.52 0.59
CA ASP A 17 -2.61 -5.08 -0.38
C ASP A 17 -3.82 -6.00 -0.51
N ASN A 18 -3.60 -7.31 -0.47
CA ASN A 18 -4.60 -8.34 -0.75
C ASN A 18 -4.72 -9.35 0.41
N TYR A 19 -4.64 -8.85 1.64
CA TYR A 19 -4.63 -9.67 2.84
C TYR A 19 -5.82 -10.63 2.92
N GLU A 20 -7.04 -10.12 2.86
CA GLU A 20 -8.26 -10.92 3.03
C GLU A 20 -8.42 -11.97 1.92
N GLU A 21 -8.12 -11.60 0.66
CA GLU A 21 -8.19 -12.50 -0.49
C GLU A 21 -7.16 -13.62 -0.39
N THR A 22 -5.93 -13.29 0.06
CA THR A 22 -4.86 -14.27 0.23
C THR A 22 -5.15 -15.23 1.37
N VAL A 23 -5.64 -14.72 2.51
CA VAL A 23 -5.99 -15.51 3.68
C VAL A 23 -7.19 -16.43 3.39
N ALA A 24 -8.22 -15.93 2.68
CA ALA A 24 -9.40 -16.74 2.34
C ALA A 24 -9.10 -17.92 1.39
N SER A 25 -7.99 -17.87 0.66
CA SER A 25 -7.62 -18.90 -0.33
C SER A 25 -6.84 -20.09 0.24
N ILE A 26 -6.41 -20.02 1.51
CA ILE A 26 -5.55 -21.03 2.15
C ILE A 26 -6.10 -21.46 3.51
N ASP A 27 -5.70 -22.66 3.97
CA ASP A 27 -6.08 -23.18 5.28
C ASP A 27 -5.45 -22.37 6.44
N GLU A 28 -6.02 -22.52 7.64
CA GLU A 28 -5.66 -21.75 8.84
C GLU A 28 -4.16 -21.89 9.22
N VAL A 29 -3.58 -23.08 9.04
CA VAL A 29 -2.17 -23.32 9.36
C VAL A 29 -1.27 -22.56 8.41
N ARG A 30 -1.57 -22.61 7.12
CA ARG A 30 -0.84 -21.85 6.09
C ARG A 30 -1.03 -20.35 6.26
N GLN A 31 -2.24 -19.89 6.63
CA GLN A 31 -2.48 -18.49 6.97
C GLN A 31 -1.52 -17.99 8.05
N SER A 32 -1.43 -18.74 9.15
CA SER A 32 -0.54 -18.40 10.26
C SER A 32 0.91 -18.40 9.84
N LEU A 33 1.34 -19.37 9.02
CA LEU A 33 2.70 -19.43 8.49
C LEU A 33 3.01 -18.25 7.55
N LEU A 34 2.10 -17.93 6.64
CA LEU A 34 2.26 -16.80 5.70
C LEU A 34 2.45 -15.50 6.46
N MET A 35 1.57 -15.24 7.44
CA MET A 35 1.63 -14.02 8.23
C MET A 35 2.92 -13.94 9.06
N ALA A 36 3.36 -15.04 9.65
CA ALA A 36 4.62 -15.10 10.39
C ALA A 36 5.83 -14.78 9.48
N LEU A 37 5.83 -15.28 8.25
CA LEU A 37 6.89 -15.01 7.28
C LEU A 37 6.89 -13.54 6.82
N ILE A 38 5.72 -12.96 6.57
CA ILE A 38 5.57 -11.55 6.21
C ILE A 38 6.02 -10.66 7.38
N ASP A 39 5.48 -10.90 8.57
CA ASP A 39 5.84 -10.14 9.78
C ASP A 39 7.36 -10.21 10.05
N ARG A 40 7.97 -11.39 9.88
CA ARG A 40 9.42 -11.55 10.02
C ARG A 40 10.21 -10.70 9.01
N LYS A 41 9.78 -10.67 7.74
CA LYS A 41 10.45 -9.87 6.71
C LYS A 41 10.29 -8.37 6.96
N ILE A 42 9.09 -7.93 7.32
CA ILE A 42 8.82 -6.54 7.68
C ILE A 42 9.68 -6.14 8.89
N ASN A 43 9.67 -6.91 9.95
CA ASN A 43 10.45 -6.60 11.16
C ASN A 43 11.96 -6.54 10.86
N LYS A 44 12.50 -7.48 10.08
CA LYS A 44 13.91 -7.47 9.67
C LYS A 44 14.24 -6.22 8.86
N TYR A 45 13.38 -5.83 7.95
CA TYR A 45 13.54 -4.64 7.12
C TYR A 45 13.54 -3.36 7.97
N MET A 46 12.58 -3.25 8.90
CA MET A 46 12.49 -2.13 9.83
C MET A 46 13.71 -2.02 10.75
N GLN A 47 14.24 -3.16 11.24
CA GLN A 47 15.48 -3.18 12.00
C GLN A 47 16.69 -2.70 11.17
N GLY A 48 16.72 -3.01 9.89
CA GLY A 48 17.81 -2.57 8.98
C GLY A 48 17.90 -1.07 8.78
N ILE A 49 16.82 -0.34 9.04
CA ILE A 49 16.76 1.14 8.96
C ILE A 49 16.56 1.80 10.33
N ASP A 50 16.82 1.07 11.41
CA ASP A 50 16.63 1.53 12.79
C ASP A 50 15.24 2.18 13.03
N ALA A 51 14.20 1.61 12.43
CA ALA A 51 12.85 2.13 12.52
C ALA A 51 12.14 1.62 13.77
N ILE A 52 11.40 2.52 14.42
CA ILE A 52 10.36 2.15 15.39
C ILE A 52 9.10 1.80 14.60
N SER A 53 8.59 0.59 14.74
CA SER A 53 7.40 0.14 14.03
C SER A 53 6.31 -0.35 14.98
N LYS A 54 5.06 -0.14 14.57
CA LYS A 54 3.88 -0.63 15.28
C LYS A 54 2.88 -1.21 14.29
N LYS A 55 2.43 -2.43 14.54
CA LYS A 55 1.30 -3.03 13.85
C LYS A 55 0.01 -2.39 14.35
N LEU A 56 -0.72 -1.71 13.46
CA LEU A 56 -1.98 -1.02 13.78
C LEU A 56 -3.17 -1.97 13.64
N GLU A 57 -3.18 -2.74 12.56
CA GLU A 57 -4.20 -3.72 12.20
C GLU A 57 -3.52 -5.00 11.71
N LYS A 58 -4.29 -6.00 11.33
CA LYS A 58 -3.74 -7.28 10.85
C LYS A 58 -2.83 -7.12 9.63
N ASP A 59 -3.13 -6.15 8.79
CA ASP A 59 -2.52 -5.87 7.50
C ASP A 59 -1.85 -4.50 7.42
N LYS A 60 -1.84 -3.69 8.50
CA LYS A 60 -1.34 -2.31 8.49
C LYS A 60 -0.29 -2.06 9.55
N PHE A 61 0.78 -1.40 9.15
CA PHE A 61 1.91 -1.04 10.00
C PHE A 61 2.20 0.46 9.87
N LEU A 62 2.52 1.07 10.99
CA LEU A 62 3.12 2.41 11.08
C LEU A 62 4.58 2.25 11.46
N PHE A 63 5.46 3.03 10.85
CA PHE A 63 6.86 3.08 11.24
C PHE A 63 7.43 4.49 11.16
N VAL A 64 8.41 4.76 11.99
CA VAL A 64 9.12 6.04 12.06
C VAL A 64 10.61 5.75 12.05
N PHE A 65 11.37 6.47 11.25
CA PHE A 65 12.80 6.28 11.07
C PHE A 65 13.49 7.61 10.78
N LYS A 66 14.81 7.63 10.88
CA LYS A 66 15.59 8.83 10.55
C LYS A 66 15.67 9.05 9.05
N GLN A 67 15.56 10.29 8.63
CA GLN A 67 15.57 10.68 7.21
C GLN A 67 16.85 10.24 6.48
N GLU A 68 17.98 10.09 7.16
CA GLU A 68 19.22 9.59 6.58
C GLU A 68 19.06 8.24 5.88
N HIS A 69 18.23 7.32 6.41
CA HIS A 69 17.98 6.02 5.82
C HIS A 69 17.11 6.06 4.55
N LEU A 70 16.48 7.20 4.26
CA LEU A 70 15.63 7.33 3.07
C LEU A 70 16.43 7.14 1.77
N LYS A 71 17.69 7.56 1.77
CA LYS A 71 18.60 7.37 0.64
C LYS A 71 18.82 5.89 0.35
N ASP A 72 19.11 5.09 1.35
CA ASP A 72 19.34 3.65 1.20
C ASP A 72 18.08 2.93 0.72
N LEU A 73 16.92 3.33 1.23
CA LEU A 73 15.62 2.82 0.77
C LEU A 73 15.38 3.10 -0.72
N LYS A 74 15.72 4.30 -1.18
CA LYS A 74 15.62 4.69 -2.60
C LYS A 74 16.61 3.90 -3.45
N GLU A 75 17.86 3.76 -3.04
CA GLU A 75 18.91 3.02 -3.75
C GLU A 75 18.56 1.55 -3.91
N THR A 76 18.03 0.92 -2.87
CA THR A 76 17.56 -0.47 -2.91
C THR A 76 16.18 -0.63 -3.56
N ARG A 77 15.58 0.50 -4.00
CA ARG A 77 14.24 0.55 -4.60
C ARG A 77 13.18 -0.16 -3.77
N PHE A 78 13.30 -0.06 -2.44
CA PHE A 78 12.42 -0.74 -1.50
C PHE A 78 12.39 -2.25 -1.72
N SER A 79 13.54 -2.91 -1.51
CA SER A 79 13.73 -4.35 -1.73
C SER A 79 12.70 -5.23 -1.03
N ILE A 80 12.11 -4.76 0.05
CA ILE A 80 11.04 -5.44 0.79
C ILE A 80 9.82 -5.78 -0.09
N LEU A 81 9.52 -4.98 -1.11
CA LEU A 81 8.43 -5.25 -2.06
C LEU A 81 8.64 -6.61 -2.75
N GLU A 82 9.85 -6.82 -3.29
CA GLU A 82 10.21 -8.09 -3.94
C GLU A 82 10.34 -9.23 -2.93
N GLU A 83 10.87 -8.94 -1.74
CA GLU A 83 11.04 -9.95 -0.69
C GLU A 83 9.71 -10.52 -0.19
N VAL A 84 8.67 -9.68 -0.07
CA VAL A 84 7.33 -10.14 0.31
C VAL A 84 6.68 -10.86 -0.86
N ARG A 85 6.79 -10.32 -2.07
CA ARG A 85 6.27 -10.95 -3.29
C ARG A 85 6.84 -12.36 -3.53
N ALA A 86 8.08 -12.59 -3.14
CA ALA A 86 8.75 -13.88 -3.29
C ALA A 86 8.30 -14.94 -2.27
N ILE A 87 7.46 -14.59 -1.28
CA ILE A 87 6.94 -15.56 -0.32
C ILE A 87 5.92 -16.46 -1.04
N ASN A 88 6.24 -17.74 -1.09
CA ASN A 88 5.36 -18.77 -1.65
C ASN A 88 5.27 -19.95 -0.67
N ILE A 89 4.08 -20.24 -0.21
CA ILE A 89 3.76 -21.36 0.67
C ILE A 89 2.71 -22.30 0.04
N GLY A 90 2.54 -22.21 -1.28
CA GLY A 90 1.48 -22.88 -2.02
C GLY A 90 0.18 -22.07 -2.05
N ASN A 91 0.28 -20.76 -1.90
CA ASN A 91 -0.85 -19.82 -2.09
C ASN A 91 -1.06 -19.56 -3.59
N ASP A 92 -2.30 -19.55 -4.03
CA ASP A 92 -2.68 -19.30 -5.43
C ASP A 92 -2.43 -17.84 -5.84
N GLN A 93 -2.52 -16.92 -4.87
CA GLN A 93 -2.30 -15.49 -5.08
C GLN A 93 -1.03 -15.02 -4.39
N THR A 94 -0.21 -14.27 -5.11
CA THR A 94 0.99 -13.65 -4.57
C THR A 94 0.58 -12.53 -3.60
N CYS A 95 1.13 -12.57 -2.39
CA CYS A 95 0.97 -11.48 -1.42
C CYS A 95 1.86 -10.30 -1.82
N THR A 96 1.30 -9.09 -1.84
CA THR A 96 2.02 -7.85 -2.12
C THR A 96 1.82 -6.85 -1.00
N ILE A 97 2.69 -5.85 -0.95
CA ILE A 97 2.61 -4.76 0.01
C ILE A 97 2.73 -3.41 -0.68
N SER A 98 2.10 -2.42 -0.11
CA SER A 98 2.27 -1.01 -0.49
C SER A 98 2.88 -0.22 0.65
N ILE A 99 3.71 0.76 0.32
CA ILE A 99 4.40 1.62 1.29
C ILE A 99 4.12 3.07 0.93
N GLY A 100 3.70 3.87 1.91
CA GLY A 100 3.59 5.32 1.80
C GLY A 100 4.52 5.99 2.79
N ILE A 101 5.36 6.89 2.32
CA ILE A 101 6.32 7.63 3.15
C ILE A 101 6.03 9.13 3.05
N GLY A 102 5.89 9.77 4.21
CA GLY A 102 5.81 11.21 4.36
C GLY A 102 7.14 11.79 4.82
N THR A 103 7.63 12.79 4.09
CA THR A 103 8.90 13.47 4.35
C THR A 103 8.76 14.98 4.12
N GLU A 104 9.82 15.74 4.39
CA GLU A 104 9.93 17.17 4.09
C GLU A 104 8.85 18.04 4.74
N SER A 105 8.46 17.74 5.98
CA SER A 105 7.50 18.53 6.75
C SER A 105 8.07 18.92 8.10
N GLU A 106 7.58 20.03 8.64
CA GLU A 106 8.04 20.55 9.92
C GLU A 106 7.31 19.91 11.11
N THR A 107 6.11 19.36 10.89
CA THR A 107 5.31 18.74 11.94
C THR A 107 5.09 17.25 11.72
N TYR A 108 5.00 16.48 12.81
CA TYR A 108 4.69 15.05 12.73
C TYR A 108 3.30 14.77 12.14
N THR A 109 2.36 15.69 12.34
CA THR A 109 1.01 15.59 11.76
C THR A 109 1.06 15.67 10.24
N GLU A 110 1.84 16.59 9.70
CA GLU A 110 2.03 16.71 8.24
C GLU A 110 2.77 15.52 7.66
N LEU A 111 3.85 15.04 8.34
CA LEU A 111 4.54 13.82 7.94
C LEU A 111 3.58 12.62 7.85
N TYR A 112 2.71 12.46 8.84
CA TYR A 112 1.70 11.40 8.83
C TYR A 112 0.67 11.58 7.72
N ASN A 113 0.19 12.81 7.50
CA ASN A 113 -0.76 13.12 6.42
C ASN A 113 -0.14 12.88 5.04
N ASN A 114 1.14 13.22 4.85
CA ASN A 114 1.87 12.91 3.63
C ASN A 114 2.05 11.40 3.44
N ALA A 115 2.36 10.65 4.51
CA ALA A 115 2.44 9.19 4.44
C ALA A 115 1.08 8.56 4.08
N ARG A 116 -0.04 9.10 4.62
CA ARG A 116 -1.40 8.67 4.24
C ARG A 116 -1.69 8.95 2.78
N ALA A 117 -1.45 10.16 2.32
CA ALA A 117 -1.65 10.50 0.91
C ALA A 117 -0.79 9.62 -0.01
N ALA A 118 0.46 9.33 0.40
CA ALA A 118 1.37 8.45 -0.34
C ALA A 118 0.86 7.01 -0.42
N ILE A 119 0.34 6.44 0.68
CA ILE A 119 -0.20 5.07 0.66
C ILE A 119 -1.48 5.00 -0.17
N ASP A 120 -2.34 6.02 -0.11
CA ASP A 120 -3.56 6.10 -0.92
C ASP A 120 -3.21 6.17 -2.42
N LEU A 121 -2.16 6.92 -2.80
CA LEU A 121 -1.63 6.93 -4.17
C LEU A 121 -1.11 5.55 -4.59
N ALA A 122 -0.37 4.86 -3.72
CA ALA A 122 0.14 3.52 -4.01
C ALA A 122 -1.00 2.54 -4.27
N LEU A 123 -2.01 2.52 -3.40
CA LEU A 123 -3.19 1.65 -3.52
C LEU A 123 -4.05 2.00 -4.74
N GLY A 124 -4.27 3.32 -4.99
CA GLY A 124 -5.02 3.81 -6.15
C GLY A 124 -4.40 3.41 -7.48
N ARG A 125 -3.08 3.21 -7.53
CA ARG A 125 -2.33 2.74 -8.72
C ARG A 125 -2.24 1.22 -8.84
N GLY A 126 -2.90 0.48 -7.96
CA GLY A 126 -2.97 -0.98 -7.99
C GLY A 126 -2.09 -1.69 -6.97
N GLY A 127 -1.47 -0.98 -6.06
CA GLY A 127 -0.62 -1.55 -5.01
C GLY A 127 0.76 -2.00 -5.49
N ASP A 128 1.44 -2.81 -4.65
CA ASP A 128 2.74 -3.42 -4.95
C ASP A 128 3.83 -2.38 -5.27
N GLN A 129 3.85 -1.28 -4.53
CA GLN A 129 4.76 -0.17 -4.75
C GLN A 129 4.99 0.66 -3.49
N ALA A 130 6.08 1.43 -3.50
CA ALA A 130 6.34 2.45 -2.51
C ALA A 130 6.20 3.84 -3.14
N VAL A 131 5.56 4.74 -2.40
CA VAL A 131 5.41 6.15 -2.77
C VAL A 131 6.00 7.01 -1.66
N ILE A 132 6.83 7.96 -2.03
CA ILE A 132 7.35 8.97 -1.12
C ILE A 132 6.67 10.29 -1.48
N LYS A 133 6.11 10.96 -0.49
CA LYS A 133 5.48 12.27 -0.64
C LYS A 133 6.14 13.28 0.27
N GLY A 134 6.74 14.30 -0.34
CA GLY A 134 7.21 15.51 0.32
C GLY A 134 6.18 16.64 0.21
N SER A 135 6.62 17.86 0.49
CA SER A 135 5.80 19.07 0.37
C SER A 135 5.40 19.37 -1.08
N GLU A 136 6.34 19.20 -2.02
CA GLU A 136 6.16 19.52 -3.45
C GLU A 136 6.53 18.36 -4.39
N SER A 137 6.98 17.22 -3.86
CA SER A 137 7.50 16.11 -4.64
C SER A 137 6.79 14.80 -4.35
N GLU A 138 6.63 13.98 -5.38
CA GLU A 138 6.15 12.60 -5.27
C GLU A 138 7.08 11.68 -6.06
N GLU A 139 7.56 10.62 -5.41
CA GLU A 139 8.43 9.63 -6.02
C GLU A 139 7.80 8.24 -5.93
N PHE A 140 7.95 7.42 -6.97
CA PHE A 140 7.32 6.11 -7.09
C PHE A 140 8.37 5.03 -7.31
N TYR A 141 8.29 3.94 -6.55
CA TYR A 141 9.18 2.78 -6.60
C TYR A 141 8.37 1.50 -6.67
N GLY A 142 8.79 0.56 -7.51
CA GLY A 142 8.03 -0.67 -7.76
C GLY A 142 6.87 -0.45 -8.73
N GLY A 143 5.83 -1.27 -8.62
CA GLY A 143 4.65 -1.22 -9.49
C GLY A 143 4.93 -1.83 -10.88
N LYS A 144 4.31 -2.97 -11.19
CA LYS A 144 4.36 -3.52 -12.54
C LYS A 144 3.31 -2.86 -13.42
N ARG A 145 3.75 -2.07 -14.40
CA ARG A 145 2.87 -1.43 -15.40
C ARG A 145 1.99 -2.39 -16.23
N VAL A 146 2.17 -3.70 -16.13
CA VAL A 146 1.56 -4.66 -17.08
C VAL A 146 0.57 -5.65 -16.45
N SER A 147 0.61 -5.90 -15.12
CA SER A 147 -0.30 -6.86 -14.47
C SER A 147 -1.61 -6.24 -13.98
N ALA A 148 -1.58 -4.95 -13.62
CA ALA A 148 -2.75 -4.24 -13.09
C ALA A 148 -3.90 -4.12 -14.10
N GLU A 149 -3.61 -3.92 -15.40
CA GLU A 149 -4.68 -3.78 -16.41
C GLU A 149 -5.52 -5.04 -16.60
N ARG A 150 -4.93 -6.24 -16.52
CA ARG A 150 -5.69 -7.49 -16.70
C ARG A 150 -6.58 -7.80 -15.49
N ASN A 151 -6.05 -7.68 -14.28
CA ASN A 151 -6.83 -7.96 -13.06
C ASN A 151 -7.89 -6.88 -12.80
N THR A 152 -7.59 -5.61 -13.05
CA THR A 152 -8.55 -4.51 -12.90
C THR A 152 -9.68 -4.63 -13.90
N ARG A 153 -9.41 -5.02 -15.16
CA ARG A 153 -10.46 -5.23 -16.17
C ARG A 153 -11.36 -6.43 -15.85
N VAL A 154 -10.81 -7.54 -15.33
CA VAL A 154 -11.59 -8.69 -14.90
C VAL A 154 -12.44 -8.34 -13.69
N LYS A 155 -11.84 -7.74 -12.64
CA LYS A 155 -12.59 -7.28 -11.45
C LYS A 155 -13.64 -6.21 -11.80
N ALA A 156 -13.31 -5.27 -12.69
CA ALA A 156 -14.27 -4.27 -13.16
C ALA A 156 -15.46 -4.91 -13.92
N ARG A 157 -15.20 -5.90 -14.78
CA ARG A 157 -16.26 -6.64 -15.48
C ARG A 157 -17.14 -7.45 -14.53
N VAL A 158 -16.55 -8.13 -13.55
CA VAL A 158 -17.30 -8.89 -12.55
C VAL A 158 -18.17 -7.95 -11.69
N LYS A 159 -17.60 -6.83 -11.23
CA LYS A 159 -18.35 -5.81 -10.49
C LYS A 159 -19.43 -5.15 -11.35
N ALA A 160 -19.16 -4.85 -12.61
CA ALA A 160 -20.14 -4.30 -13.54
C ALA A 160 -21.28 -5.29 -13.82
N HIS A 161 -20.98 -6.58 -13.93
CA HIS A 161 -22.00 -7.62 -14.11
C HIS A 161 -22.87 -7.78 -12.86
N ALA A 162 -22.26 -7.83 -11.67
CA ALA A 162 -23.00 -7.87 -10.42
C ALA A 162 -23.87 -6.61 -10.20
N LEU A 163 -23.33 -5.43 -10.56
CA LEU A 163 -24.09 -4.17 -10.51
C LEU A 163 -25.26 -4.19 -11.49
N LYS A 164 -25.06 -4.71 -12.71
CA LYS A 164 -26.11 -4.88 -13.72
C LYS A 164 -27.23 -5.77 -13.20
N GLU A 165 -26.93 -6.93 -12.64
CA GLU A 165 -27.93 -7.84 -12.06
C GLU A 165 -28.69 -7.17 -10.89
N LEU A 166 -27.99 -6.40 -10.03
CA LEU A 166 -28.62 -5.63 -8.97
C LEU A 166 -29.60 -4.58 -9.52
N ILE A 167 -29.21 -3.84 -10.55
CA ILE A 167 -30.04 -2.83 -11.20
C ILE A 167 -31.28 -3.48 -11.85
N GLU A 168 -31.09 -4.56 -12.60
CA GLU A 168 -32.17 -5.29 -13.28
C GLU A 168 -33.14 -5.96 -12.31
N SER A 169 -32.71 -6.27 -11.07
CA SER A 169 -33.57 -6.87 -10.04
C SER A 169 -34.43 -5.85 -9.27
N LYS A 170 -34.29 -4.55 -9.52
CA LYS A 170 -34.99 -3.48 -8.79
C LYS A 170 -35.94 -2.70 -9.69
N GLU A 171 -37.14 -2.40 -9.18
CA GLU A 171 -38.14 -1.58 -9.90
C GLU A 171 -37.72 -0.12 -10.06
N ARG A 172 -36.91 0.38 -9.15
CA ARG A 172 -36.37 1.76 -9.16
C ARG A 172 -34.92 1.79 -8.71
N VAL A 173 -34.09 2.48 -9.46
CA VAL A 173 -32.69 2.73 -9.16
C VAL A 173 -32.44 4.23 -9.18
N VAL A 174 -31.80 4.77 -8.13
CA VAL A 174 -31.39 6.16 -8.06
C VAL A 174 -29.88 6.20 -8.19
N VAL A 175 -29.39 6.96 -9.17
CA VAL A 175 -27.96 7.21 -9.37
C VAL A 175 -27.69 8.65 -8.91
N MET A 176 -26.77 8.80 -7.97
CA MET A 176 -26.34 10.11 -7.45
C MET A 176 -24.84 10.26 -7.66
N GLY A 177 -24.45 11.36 -8.28
CA GLY A 177 -23.05 11.75 -8.39
C GLY A 177 -22.52 12.35 -7.08
N HIS A 178 -21.22 12.59 -7.05
CA HIS A 178 -20.55 13.28 -5.95
C HIS A 178 -21.02 14.75 -5.85
N SER A 179 -21.00 15.33 -4.65
CA SER A 179 -21.47 16.72 -4.40
C SER A 179 -20.69 17.78 -5.17
N ILE A 180 -19.45 17.49 -5.56
CA ILE A 180 -18.66 18.28 -6.51
C ILE A 180 -18.56 17.42 -7.76
N GLY A 181 -19.38 17.74 -8.79
CA GLY A 181 -19.42 16.98 -10.04
C GLY A 181 -18.09 17.07 -10.77
N ASP A 182 -17.50 15.92 -11.04
CA ASP A 182 -16.35 15.75 -11.93
C ASP A 182 -16.72 14.86 -13.12
N ALA A 183 -15.79 14.63 -14.05
CA ALA A 183 -16.06 13.83 -15.24
C ALA A 183 -16.49 12.39 -14.91
N ASP A 184 -16.05 11.84 -13.79
CA ASP A 184 -16.38 10.48 -13.35
C ASP A 184 -17.81 10.35 -12.80
N SER A 185 -18.43 11.50 -12.44
CA SER A 185 -19.83 11.55 -11.98
C SER A 185 -20.86 11.45 -13.11
N PHE A 186 -20.43 11.64 -14.36
CA PHE A 186 -21.28 11.67 -15.55
C PHE A 186 -20.96 10.55 -16.57
N GLY A 187 -19.92 9.73 -16.30
CA GLY A 187 -19.33 8.73 -17.20
C GLY A 187 -20.02 7.40 -17.32
#